data_f853a930f3aae36858396f1865a6b587
#
_entry.id   f853a930f3aae36858396f1865a6b587
#
_cell.length_a   1.000
_cell.length_b   1.000
_cell.length_c   1.000
_cell.angle_alpha   90.00
_cell.angle_beta   90.00
_cell.angle_gamma   90.00
#
_symmetry.space_group_name_H-M   'P 1'
#
loop_
_entity.id
_entity.type
_entity.pdbx_description
1 polymer ?
#
loop_
_entity_poly.entity_id
_entity_poly.type
_entity_poly.pdbx_seq_one_letter_code
_entity_poly.pdbx_strand_id
1 'polypeptide(L)'
;KLNTKTIGLLVVLSMLGSSGCAPSSCPTIEAGYEVKNAVVQLTGNHDSTLEASRKATFRITSIRLEGEAVGTATLFSYKGQQIVITAAHVVKGALGAFIESRYEIGVQRDLELIYYDEESDIAILLPSTKIETVKPIKLRAAKHRHMSVGKRTIYSGYPNNHSMLTIHGWISGYTNDANLFLDTYGWRGASGSSVFDEKGRLLGVLSAMDVGTSIIGMPTLIPDVIIIIPVTKID
;
A
#
# COMPACT_ATOMS: atom_id res chain seq x y z
N LYS A 1 -19.47 -63.10 10.47
CA LYS A 1 -20.90 -63.08 10.08
C LYS A 1 -21.49 -61.85 10.75
N LEU A 2 -21.50 -60.72 10.11
CA LEU A 2 -22.59 -59.70 10.14
C LEU A 2 -22.34 -58.70 9.03
N ASN A 3 -23.33 -58.62 8.19
CA ASN A 3 -23.46 -57.76 7.03
C ASN A 3 -23.84 -56.36 7.51
N THR A 4 -23.08 -55.35 7.16
CA THR A 4 -23.47 -53.94 7.34
C THR A 4 -23.84 -53.37 5.99
N LYS A 5 -25.14 -53.16 5.81
CA LYS A 5 -25.75 -52.48 4.65
C LYS A 5 -25.46 -50.99 4.74
N THR A 6 -24.84 -50.48 3.71
CA THR A 6 -24.67 -49.03 3.47
C THR A 6 -26.02 -48.45 3.10
N ILE A 7 -26.52 -47.51 3.91
CA ILE A 7 -27.72 -46.71 3.58
C ILE A 7 -27.22 -45.44 2.88
N GLY A 8 -27.41 -45.41 1.58
CA GLY A 8 -27.23 -44.20 0.80
C GLY A 8 -28.42 -43.26 0.99
N LEU A 9 -28.18 -42.09 1.57
CA LEU A 9 -29.16 -41.03 1.66
C LEU A 9 -29.15 -40.21 0.37
N LEU A 10 -30.13 -40.46 -0.46
CA LEU A 10 -30.37 -39.70 -1.68
C LEU A 10 -31.14 -38.42 -1.31
N VAL A 11 -30.46 -37.28 -1.27
CA VAL A 11 -31.12 -35.98 -1.12
C VAL A 11 -31.56 -35.54 -2.52
N VAL A 12 -32.82 -35.68 -2.79
CA VAL A 12 -33.46 -35.09 -3.99
C VAL A 12 -33.77 -33.63 -3.66
N LEU A 13 -32.96 -32.73 -4.19
CA LEU A 13 -33.24 -31.29 -4.13
C LEU A 13 -34.15 -30.94 -5.31
N SER A 14 -35.45 -30.76 -5.05
CA SER A 14 -36.41 -30.23 -6.01
C SER A 14 -36.10 -28.77 -6.31
N MET A 15 -35.52 -28.47 -7.46
CA MET A 15 -35.39 -27.12 -7.97
C MET A 15 -36.76 -26.63 -8.47
N LEU A 16 -37.39 -25.76 -7.71
CA LEU A 16 -38.45 -24.89 -8.20
C LEU A 16 -37.83 -23.88 -9.18
N GLY A 17 -38.28 -23.89 -10.40
CA GLY A 17 -37.83 -23.01 -11.45
C GLY A 17 -38.08 -21.57 -11.14
N SER A 18 -36.99 -20.79 -11.07
CA SER A 18 -37.01 -19.37 -11.33
C SER A 18 -36.43 -19.15 -12.72
N SER A 19 -37.27 -18.61 -13.61
CA SER A 19 -36.87 -18.10 -14.91
C SER A 19 -35.86 -16.96 -14.73
N GLY A 20 -34.61 -17.30 -14.56
CA GLY A 20 -33.48 -16.40 -14.50
C GLY A 20 -32.74 -16.40 -15.84
N CYS A 21 -32.38 -15.26 -16.33
CA CYS A 21 -31.66 -15.00 -17.57
C CYS A 21 -30.62 -16.07 -17.90
N ALA A 22 -30.66 -16.53 -19.14
CA ALA A 22 -29.68 -17.47 -19.70
C ALA A 22 -28.25 -16.84 -19.57
N PRO A 23 -27.26 -17.58 -19.11
CA PRO A 23 -25.89 -17.11 -19.05
C PRO A 23 -25.21 -17.24 -20.41
N SER A 24 -25.68 -16.51 -21.42
CA SER A 24 -25.12 -16.61 -22.78
C SER A 24 -24.16 -15.49 -23.14
N SER A 25 -23.65 -14.74 -22.17
CA SER A 25 -22.69 -13.68 -22.45
C SER A 25 -21.63 -13.43 -21.35
N CYS A 26 -21.40 -14.39 -20.46
CA CYS A 26 -20.13 -14.34 -19.73
C CYS A 26 -19.01 -14.74 -20.69
N PRO A 27 -18.07 -13.86 -21.04
CA PRO A 27 -16.92 -14.29 -21.80
C PRO A 27 -16.18 -15.34 -20.97
N THR A 28 -16.16 -16.56 -21.47
CA THR A 28 -15.29 -17.62 -20.95
C THR A 28 -13.88 -17.07 -21.10
N ILE A 29 -13.19 -16.83 -19.98
CA ILE A 29 -11.76 -16.53 -20.02
C ILE A 29 -11.12 -17.83 -20.51
N GLU A 30 -10.79 -17.88 -21.78
CA GLU A 30 -9.99 -18.98 -22.31
C GLU A 30 -8.68 -19.04 -21.53
N ALA A 31 -8.38 -20.21 -20.98
CA ALA A 31 -7.12 -20.50 -20.32
C ALA A 31 -6.02 -20.42 -21.38
N GLY A 32 -5.41 -19.25 -21.53
CA GLY A 32 -4.43 -18.93 -22.57
C GLY A 32 -4.26 -17.44 -22.81
N TYR A 33 -5.07 -16.59 -22.16
CA TYR A 33 -4.82 -15.16 -22.18
C TYR A 33 -3.50 -14.89 -21.43
N GLU A 34 -2.47 -14.54 -22.18
CA GLU A 34 -1.19 -14.21 -21.58
C GLU A 34 -1.40 -13.08 -20.56
N VAL A 35 -1.12 -13.37 -19.29
CA VAL A 35 -1.14 -12.42 -18.18
C VAL A 35 -0.37 -11.13 -18.53
N LYS A 36 0.61 -11.21 -19.42
CA LYS A 36 1.34 -10.08 -20.01
C LYS A 36 0.42 -9.07 -20.71
N ASN A 37 -0.57 -9.52 -21.48
CA ASN A 37 -1.45 -8.59 -22.21
C ASN A 37 -2.48 -7.92 -21.31
N ALA A 38 -2.99 -8.62 -20.29
CA ALA A 38 -3.87 -8.01 -19.29
C ALA A 38 -3.13 -6.93 -18.46
N VAL A 39 -1.86 -7.18 -18.09
CA VAL A 39 -1.03 -6.20 -17.38
C VAL A 39 -0.72 -5.01 -18.28
N VAL A 40 -0.44 -5.22 -19.56
CA VAL A 40 -0.18 -4.14 -20.53
C VAL A 40 -1.43 -3.30 -20.80
N GLN A 41 -2.61 -3.90 -20.91
CA GLN A 41 -3.85 -3.17 -21.08
C GLN A 41 -4.23 -2.37 -19.84
N LEU A 42 -3.97 -2.87 -18.64
CA LEU A 42 -4.17 -2.15 -17.39
C LEU A 42 -3.14 -1.02 -17.19
N THR A 43 -2.00 -1.05 -17.87
CA THR A 43 -0.96 -0.02 -17.77
C THR A 43 -0.94 0.95 -18.96
N GLY A 44 -1.74 0.74 -19.99
CA GLY A 44 -1.62 1.38 -21.31
C GLY A 44 -2.01 2.86 -21.42
N ASN A 45 -2.60 3.48 -20.40
CA ASN A 45 -3.07 4.88 -20.49
C ASN A 45 -3.02 5.58 -19.13
N HIS A 46 -1.94 5.41 -18.37
CA HIS A 46 -1.97 5.74 -16.97
C HIS A 46 -1.28 7.02 -16.61
N ASP A 47 -1.91 7.65 -15.64
CA ASP A 47 -1.43 8.74 -14.84
C ASP A 47 0.07 8.54 -14.56
N SER A 48 0.88 9.47 -15.05
CA SER A 48 2.33 9.47 -14.84
C SER A 48 2.71 9.41 -13.37
N THR A 49 1.83 9.89 -12.47
CA THR A 49 1.97 9.79 -11.02
C THR A 49 1.87 8.36 -10.54
N LEU A 50 0.89 7.60 -11.04
CA LEU A 50 0.70 6.20 -10.69
C LEU A 50 1.93 5.37 -11.07
N GLU A 51 2.40 5.53 -12.30
CA GLU A 51 3.57 4.80 -12.77
C GLU A 51 4.85 5.17 -12.01
N ALA A 52 5.05 6.46 -11.76
CA ALA A 52 6.18 6.95 -10.97
C ALA A 52 6.13 6.43 -9.52
N SER A 53 4.95 6.47 -8.88
CA SER A 53 4.74 5.89 -7.55
C SER A 53 5.11 4.42 -7.51
N ARG A 54 4.60 3.61 -8.45
CA ARG A 54 4.89 2.18 -8.52
C ARG A 54 6.37 1.86 -8.68
N LYS A 55 7.05 2.59 -9.58
CA LYS A 55 8.48 2.34 -9.86
C LYS A 55 9.38 2.71 -8.68
N ALA A 56 9.06 3.80 -7.98
CA ALA A 56 9.87 4.30 -6.89
C ALA A 56 9.50 3.74 -5.50
N THR A 57 8.54 2.82 -5.43
CA THR A 57 8.12 2.18 -4.17
C THR A 57 8.86 0.88 -3.94
N PHE A 58 9.35 0.72 -2.72
CA PHE A 58 10.12 -0.42 -2.24
C PHE A 58 9.45 -1.04 -1.01
N ARG A 59 9.65 -2.34 -0.83
CA ARG A 59 9.49 -2.95 0.48
C ARG A 59 10.68 -2.55 1.32
N ILE A 60 10.46 -2.10 2.54
CA ILE A 60 11.50 -1.87 3.54
C ILE A 60 11.39 -2.93 4.62
N THR A 61 12.52 -3.53 4.97
CA THR A 61 12.65 -4.44 6.10
C THR A 61 13.65 -3.84 7.08
N SER A 62 13.26 -3.73 8.33
CA SER A 62 14.14 -3.34 9.43
C SER A 62 14.42 -4.52 10.36
N ILE A 63 15.69 -4.73 10.67
CA ILE A 63 16.16 -5.81 11.54
C ILE A 63 16.21 -5.26 12.98
N ARG A 64 15.58 -5.96 13.92
CA ARG A 64 15.50 -5.61 15.33
C ARG A 64 15.96 -6.79 16.19
N LEU A 65 16.16 -6.55 17.48
CA LEU A 65 16.51 -7.64 18.43
C LEU A 65 15.39 -8.69 18.53
N GLU A 66 14.13 -8.26 18.41
CA GLU A 66 12.96 -9.13 18.55
C GLU A 66 12.51 -9.75 17.22
N GLY A 67 13.18 -9.49 16.11
CA GLY A 67 12.81 -9.97 14.77
C GLY A 67 12.78 -8.86 13.72
N GLU A 68 12.02 -9.07 12.67
CA GLU A 68 11.93 -8.13 11.55
C GLU A 68 10.62 -7.35 11.57
N ALA A 69 10.68 -6.08 11.16
CA ALA A 69 9.50 -5.30 10.81
C ALA A 69 9.53 -4.96 9.34
N VAL A 70 8.37 -5.09 8.70
CA VAL A 70 8.20 -4.85 7.25
C VAL A 70 7.24 -3.69 7.03
N GLY A 71 7.59 -2.82 6.10
CA GLY A 71 6.81 -1.68 5.68
C GLY A 71 7.00 -1.35 4.21
N THR A 72 6.65 -0.13 3.88
CA THR A 72 6.81 0.45 2.55
C THR A 72 7.70 1.69 2.64
N ALA A 73 8.49 1.93 1.61
CA ALA A 73 9.32 3.12 1.48
C ALA A 73 9.29 3.64 0.04
N THR A 74 9.54 4.92 -0.14
CA THR A 74 9.55 5.53 -1.47
C THR A 74 10.84 6.29 -1.71
N LEU A 75 11.43 6.09 -2.88
CA LEU A 75 12.66 6.74 -3.33
C LEU A 75 12.37 8.10 -3.95
N PHE A 76 12.98 9.12 -3.42
CA PHE A 76 12.90 10.50 -3.91
C PHE A 76 14.25 11.04 -4.35
N SER A 77 14.21 12.04 -5.23
CA SER A 77 15.33 12.94 -5.50
C SER A 77 15.05 14.28 -4.84
N TYR A 78 15.93 14.68 -3.93
CA TYR A 78 15.89 15.95 -3.22
C TYR A 78 17.25 16.63 -3.32
N LYS A 79 17.31 17.86 -3.87
CA LYS A 79 18.56 18.63 -4.07
C LYS A 79 19.69 17.84 -4.75
N GLY A 80 19.33 16.95 -5.70
CA GLY A 80 20.29 16.10 -6.41
C GLY A 80 20.71 14.83 -5.70
N GLN A 81 20.28 14.61 -4.47
CA GLN A 81 20.54 13.41 -3.68
C GLN A 81 19.34 12.45 -3.72
N GLN A 82 19.59 11.16 -3.65
CA GLN A 82 18.56 10.15 -3.44
C GLN A 82 18.28 10.02 -1.94
N ILE A 83 17.02 10.08 -1.58
CA ILE A 83 16.53 9.84 -0.22
C ILE A 83 15.38 8.84 -0.27
N VAL A 84 15.24 8.08 0.79
CA VAL A 84 14.15 7.11 1.00
C VAL A 84 13.30 7.61 2.16
N ILE A 85 12.00 7.75 1.95
CA ILE A 85 11.05 8.19 2.99
C ILE A 85 10.17 7.01 3.38
N THR A 86 10.00 6.81 4.69
CA THR A 86 9.11 5.80 5.30
C THR A 86 8.50 6.33 6.59
N ALA A 87 7.64 5.55 7.26
CA ALA A 87 7.15 5.86 8.60
C ALA A 87 8.21 5.54 9.66
N ALA A 88 8.32 6.39 10.69
CA ALA A 88 9.32 6.23 11.74
C ALA A 88 9.16 4.91 12.50
N HIS A 89 7.92 4.50 12.80
CA HIS A 89 7.65 3.25 13.51
C HIS A 89 8.15 2.01 12.75
N VAL A 90 8.29 2.07 11.42
CA VAL A 90 8.83 0.97 10.61
C VAL A 90 10.30 0.72 10.91
N VAL A 91 11.06 1.77 11.21
CA VAL A 91 12.51 1.69 11.51
C VAL A 91 12.84 1.90 12.98
N LYS A 92 11.83 2.06 13.84
CA LYS A 92 12.01 2.25 15.29
C LYS A 92 12.75 1.06 15.89
N GLY A 93 13.86 1.33 16.59
CA GLY A 93 14.68 0.30 17.24
C GLY A 93 15.41 -0.63 16.28
N ALA A 94 15.51 -0.27 14.99
CA ALA A 94 16.23 -1.07 14.02
C ALA A 94 17.74 -1.02 14.24
N LEU A 95 18.39 -2.16 14.18
CA LEU A 95 19.85 -2.33 14.12
C LEU A 95 20.37 -2.10 12.69
N GLY A 96 19.51 -2.29 11.69
CA GLY A 96 19.76 -2.06 10.29
C GLY A 96 18.45 -2.09 9.50
N ALA A 97 18.45 -1.50 8.33
CA ALA A 97 17.30 -1.54 7.42
C ALA A 97 17.79 -1.68 5.99
N PHE A 98 17.01 -2.37 5.17
CA PHE A 98 17.25 -2.50 3.74
C PHE A 98 15.95 -2.40 2.95
N ILE A 99 16.08 -2.10 1.66
CA ILE A 99 14.96 -2.05 0.71
C ILE A 99 15.13 -3.08 -0.40
N GLU A 100 13.99 -3.56 -0.89
CA GLU A 100 13.88 -4.46 -2.03
C GLU A 100 12.89 -3.90 -3.05
N SER A 101 13.27 -3.94 -4.32
CA SER A 101 12.39 -3.56 -5.43
C SER A 101 11.70 -4.79 -6.00
N ARG A 102 10.41 -4.66 -6.33
CA ARG A 102 9.73 -5.71 -7.13
C ARG A 102 10.33 -5.89 -8.53
N TYR A 103 11.06 -4.91 -9.02
CA TYR A 103 11.66 -4.94 -10.35
C TYR A 103 13.08 -5.52 -10.36
N GLU A 104 13.66 -5.77 -9.17
CA GLU A 104 14.99 -6.33 -8.97
C GLU A 104 14.94 -7.41 -7.89
N ILE A 105 14.41 -8.58 -8.29
CA ILE A 105 14.19 -9.70 -7.37
C ILE A 105 15.51 -10.15 -6.74
N GLY A 106 15.55 -10.23 -5.41
CA GLY A 106 16.70 -10.69 -4.64
C GLY A 106 17.81 -9.65 -4.47
N VAL A 107 17.61 -8.41 -4.93
CA VAL A 107 18.57 -7.33 -4.71
C VAL A 107 18.15 -6.51 -3.50
N GLN A 108 18.91 -6.63 -2.42
CA GLN A 108 18.78 -5.84 -1.19
C GLN A 108 19.73 -4.65 -1.23
N ARG A 109 19.27 -3.51 -0.72
CA ARG A 109 20.08 -2.30 -0.59
C ARG A 109 19.97 -1.75 0.81
N ASP A 110 21.08 -1.71 1.50
CA ASP A 110 21.17 -1.19 2.85
C ASP A 110 20.86 0.31 2.88
N LEU A 111 20.29 0.74 4.00
CA LEU A 111 19.87 2.11 4.26
C LEU A 111 20.55 2.64 5.52
N GLU A 112 20.96 3.90 5.47
CA GLU A 112 21.44 4.68 6.60
C GLU A 112 20.36 5.67 7.06
N LEU A 113 19.99 5.64 8.33
CA LEU A 113 19.01 6.55 8.91
C LEU A 113 19.64 7.93 9.12
N ILE A 114 19.08 8.97 8.46
CA ILE A 114 19.56 10.35 8.57
C ILE A 114 18.60 11.30 9.29
N TYR A 115 17.32 10.96 9.33
CA TYR A 115 16.30 11.73 10.03
C TYR A 115 15.25 10.78 10.62
N TYR A 116 14.88 11.04 11.86
CA TYR A 116 13.87 10.26 12.57
C TYR A 116 13.07 11.18 13.47
N ASP A 117 11.76 11.18 13.28
CA ASP A 117 10.83 11.92 14.12
C ASP A 117 9.67 11.00 14.51
N GLU A 118 9.60 10.67 15.80
CA GLU A 118 8.58 9.80 16.34
C GLU A 118 7.22 10.51 16.47
N GLU A 119 7.21 11.83 16.69
CA GLU A 119 5.98 12.61 16.87
C GLU A 119 5.22 12.73 15.53
N SER A 120 5.93 13.04 14.46
CA SER A 120 5.38 13.07 13.11
C SER A 120 5.38 11.71 12.41
N ASP A 121 5.88 10.65 13.06
CA ASP A 121 6.01 9.29 12.50
C ASP A 121 6.66 9.27 11.11
N ILE A 122 7.75 10.02 10.92
CA ILE A 122 8.48 10.09 9.65
C ILE A 122 9.94 9.75 9.85
N ALA A 123 10.49 8.95 8.95
CA ALA A 123 11.91 8.68 8.84
C ALA A 123 12.42 8.91 7.41
N ILE A 124 13.64 9.46 7.32
CA ILE A 124 14.35 9.64 6.06
C ILE A 124 15.67 8.87 6.14
N LEU A 125 15.94 8.08 5.11
CA LEU A 125 17.12 7.25 5.02
C LEU A 125 17.87 7.53 3.71
N LEU A 126 19.16 7.22 3.68
CA LEU A 126 19.99 7.25 2.49
C LEU A 126 20.27 5.81 2.03
N PRO A 127 20.11 5.49 0.74
CA PRO A 127 20.61 4.22 0.23
C PRO A 127 22.14 4.23 0.26
N SER A 128 22.77 3.17 0.77
CA SER A 128 24.22 3.02 0.87
C SER A 128 24.92 3.11 -0.49
N THR A 129 24.19 2.75 -1.54
CA THR A 129 24.62 2.86 -2.93
C THR A 129 23.54 3.51 -3.77
N LYS A 130 23.95 4.33 -4.74
CA LYS A 130 22.99 4.98 -5.65
C LYS A 130 22.16 3.92 -6.41
N ILE A 131 20.84 4.12 -6.43
CA ILE A 131 19.90 3.28 -7.16
C ILE A 131 19.77 3.81 -8.60
N GLU A 132 20.30 3.08 -9.57
CA GLU A 132 20.32 3.52 -10.97
C GLU A 132 19.19 2.89 -11.80
N THR A 133 18.69 1.75 -11.37
CA THR A 133 17.66 0.96 -12.04
C THR A 133 16.26 1.56 -11.94
N VAL A 134 16.06 2.44 -10.97
CA VAL A 134 14.77 3.09 -10.72
C VAL A 134 14.96 4.61 -10.74
N LYS A 135 14.11 5.30 -11.50
CA LYS A 135 14.08 6.77 -11.49
C LYS A 135 13.42 7.26 -10.22
N PRO A 136 14.12 8.01 -9.35
CA PRO A 136 13.54 8.57 -8.14
C PRO A 136 12.48 9.64 -8.49
N ILE A 137 11.46 9.76 -7.66
CA ILE A 137 10.45 10.81 -7.79
C ILE A 137 11.08 12.13 -7.35
N LYS A 138 10.96 13.18 -8.17
CA LYS A 138 11.34 14.52 -7.72
C LYS A 138 10.42 14.95 -6.58
N LEU A 139 10.99 15.20 -5.40
CA LEU A 139 10.20 15.60 -4.24
C LEU A 139 9.52 16.95 -4.48
N ARG A 140 8.21 16.96 -4.46
CA ARG A 140 7.35 18.13 -4.56
C ARG A 140 6.30 18.04 -3.46
N ALA A 141 6.53 18.77 -2.37
CA ALA A 141 5.60 18.80 -1.25
C ALA A 141 4.29 19.50 -1.62
N ALA A 142 3.18 18.93 -1.20
CA ALA A 142 1.88 19.58 -1.27
C ALA A 142 1.81 20.71 -0.23
N LYS A 143 0.96 21.70 -0.49
CA LYS A 143 0.61 22.75 0.48
C LYS A 143 -0.79 22.48 1.04
N HIS A 144 -1.15 23.06 2.17
CA HIS A 144 -2.48 22.90 2.79
C HIS A 144 -3.65 23.02 1.80
N ARG A 145 -3.59 23.99 0.87
CA ARG A 145 -4.63 24.16 -0.18
C ARG A 145 -4.82 22.95 -1.12
N HIS A 146 -3.88 22.02 -1.11
CA HIS A 146 -3.94 20.80 -1.94
C HIS A 146 -4.56 19.62 -1.19
N MET A 147 -4.76 19.75 0.12
CA MET A 147 -5.19 18.70 1.02
C MET A 147 -6.67 18.78 1.40
N SER A 148 -7.49 19.45 0.59
CA SER A 148 -8.94 19.60 0.87
C SER A 148 -9.68 18.29 0.76
N VAL A 149 -10.69 18.09 1.60
CA VAL A 149 -11.63 16.96 1.55
C VAL A 149 -12.20 16.80 0.13
N GLY A 150 -12.37 15.57 -0.31
CA GLY A 150 -12.81 15.20 -1.65
C GLY A 150 -11.70 15.19 -2.71
N LYS A 151 -10.45 15.52 -2.36
CA LYS A 151 -9.32 15.39 -3.29
C LYS A 151 -8.89 13.94 -3.42
N ARG A 152 -8.65 13.55 -4.67
CA ARG A 152 -8.18 12.21 -5.02
C ARG A 152 -6.73 12.02 -4.63
N THR A 153 -6.43 10.81 -4.16
CA THR A 153 -5.11 10.39 -3.71
C THR A 153 -4.70 9.09 -4.37
N ILE A 154 -3.38 8.87 -4.46
CA ILE A 154 -2.78 7.64 -4.99
C ILE A 154 -1.62 7.26 -4.07
N TYR A 155 -1.51 5.99 -3.72
CA TYR A 155 -0.31 5.45 -3.11
C TYR A 155 0.02 4.07 -3.65
N SER A 156 1.29 3.68 -3.56
CA SER A 156 1.77 2.32 -3.82
C SER A 156 2.41 1.77 -2.56
N GLY A 157 2.19 0.49 -2.25
CA GLY A 157 2.71 -0.12 -1.03
C GLY A 157 2.57 -1.63 -1.03
N TYR A 158 2.96 -2.25 0.09
CA TYR A 158 2.97 -3.70 0.30
C TYR A 158 2.05 -4.14 1.45
N PRO A 159 0.74 -3.81 1.42
CA PRO A 159 -0.17 -4.20 2.48
C PRO A 159 -0.26 -5.72 2.58
N ASN A 160 -0.34 -6.24 3.82
CA ASN A 160 -0.52 -7.65 4.14
C ASN A 160 0.49 -8.61 3.46
N ASN A 161 1.74 -8.19 3.29
CA ASN A 161 2.77 -8.93 2.56
C ASN A 161 2.40 -9.32 1.12
N HIS A 162 1.37 -8.73 0.54
CA HIS A 162 1.07 -8.90 -0.87
C HIS A 162 2.19 -8.39 -1.77
N SER A 163 2.16 -8.78 -3.03
CA SER A 163 2.83 -8.04 -4.08
C SER A 163 2.39 -6.58 -4.03
N MET A 164 3.25 -5.66 -4.48
CA MET A 164 2.94 -4.24 -4.46
C MET A 164 1.58 -3.93 -5.07
N LEU A 165 0.73 -3.28 -4.29
CA LEU A 165 -0.55 -2.74 -4.72
C LEU A 165 -0.41 -1.24 -4.99
N THR A 166 -1.19 -0.73 -5.94
CA THR A 166 -1.39 0.71 -6.13
C THR A 166 -2.87 1.00 -5.97
N ILE A 167 -3.16 1.92 -5.07
CA ILE A 167 -4.49 2.13 -4.54
C ILE A 167 -4.85 3.59 -4.68
N HIS A 168 -6.07 3.86 -5.12
CA HIS A 168 -6.67 5.19 -5.16
C HIS A 168 -7.55 5.40 -3.94
N GLY A 169 -7.70 6.65 -3.53
CA GLY A 169 -8.58 7.05 -2.46
C GLY A 169 -8.90 8.52 -2.52
N TRP A 170 -9.52 9.01 -1.47
CA TRP A 170 -9.90 10.42 -1.33
C TRP A 170 -9.58 10.91 0.07
N ILE A 171 -9.24 12.19 0.20
CA ILE A 171 -9.18 12.83 1.51
C ILE A 171 -10.61 12.95 2.02
N SER A 172 -10.91 12.28 3.14
CA SER A 172 -12.25 12.23 3.75
C SER A 172 -12.40 13.14 4.97
N GLY A 173 -11.29 13.55 5.59
CA GLY A 173 -11.32 14.38 6.78
C GLY A 173 -9.95 14.66 7.37
N TYR A 174 -9.98 15.15 8.62
CA TYR A 174 -8.79 15.48 9.40
C TYR A 174 -8.94 14.94 10.82
N THR A 175 -7.83 14.46 11.39
CA THR A 175 -7.79 14.18 12.83
C THR A 175 -7.71 15.48 13.64
N ASN A 176 -7.87 15.38 14.96
CA ASN A 176 -7.70 16.53 15.86
C ASN A 176 -6.27 17.12 15.78
N ASP A 177 -5.27 16.28 15.46
CA ASP A 177 -3.88 16.67 15.30
C ASP A 177 -3.56 17.11 13.87
N ALA A 178 -4.58 17.42 13.06
CA ALA A 178 -4.45 17.84 11.67
C ALA A 178 -3.74 16.83 10.74
N ASN A 179 -3.75 15.54 11.08
CA ASN A 179 -3.44 14.48 10.13
C ASN A 179 -4.63 14.28 9.18
N LEU A 180 -4.41 13.62 8.04
CA LEU A 180 -5.47 13.41 7.06
C LEU A 180 -6.07 12.02 7.21
N PHE A 181 -7.40 11.95 7.25
CA PHE A 181 -8.12 10.72 6.99
C PHE A 181 -8.26 10.52 5.48
N LEU A 182 -7.93 9.33 5.02
CA LEU A 182 -8.20 8.90 3.65
C LEU A 182 -9.22 7.77 3.64
N ASP A 183 -10.22 7.92 2.80
CA ASP A 183 -11.11 6.83 2.39
C ASP A 183 -10.37 6.02 1.32
N THR A 184 -9.75 4.94 1.76
CA THR A 184 -8.96 4.04 0.92
C THR A 184 -8.50 2.83 1.72
N TYR A 185 -8.31 1.69 1.05
CA TYR A 185 -7.81 0.48 1.69
C TYR A 185 -6.39 0.66 2.23
N GLY A 186 -6.14 0.16 3.44
CA GLY A 186 -4.81 0.04 4.02
C GLY A 186 -4.70 -1.18 4.93
N TRP A 187 -3.52 -1.73 5.07
CA TRP A 187 -3.23 -2.85 5.97
C TRP A 187 -1.77 -2.82 6.42
N ARG A 188 -1.44 -3.66 7.40
CA ARG A 188 -0.06 -3.84 7.90
C ARG A 188 0.88 -4.06 6.71
N GLY A 189 2.02 -3.38 6.69
CA GLY A 189 2.97 -3.35 5.58
C GLY A 189 2.78 -2.18 4.62
N ALA A 190 1.61 -1.51 4.61
CA ALA A 190 1.43 -0.26 3.88
C ALA A 190 2.06 0.96 4.58
N SER A 191 2.37 0.85 5.88
CA SER A 191 3.05 1.90 6.66
C SER A 191 4.32 2.39 5.96
N GLY A 192 4.47 3.71 5.83
CA GLY A 192 5.57 4.34 5.12
C GLY A 192 5.30 4.58 3.63
N SER A 193 4.17 4.13 3.08
CA SER A 193 3.77 4.47 1.71
C SER A 193 3.64 5.98 1.54
N SER A 194 4.27 6.53 0.52
CA SER A 194 4.07 7.93 0.14
C SER A 194 2.76 8.09 -0.62
N VAL A 195 1.96 9.05 -0.19
CA VAL A 195 0.65 9.37 -0.76
C VAL A 195 0.74 10.63 -1.60
N PHE A 196 0.28 10.56 -2.83
CA PHE A 196 0.36 11.62 -3.81
C PHE A 196 -1.03 12.12 -4.22
N ASP A 197 -1.10 13.38 -4.66
CA ASP A 197 -2.23 13.86 -5.43
C ASP A 197 -2.08 13.51 -6.93
N GLU A 198 -3.12 13.78 -7.72
CA GLU A 198 -3.14 13.52 -9.16
C GLU A 198 -2.04 14.25 -9.96
N LYS A 199 -1.43 15.30 -9.40
CA LYS A 199 -0.32 16.06 -9.99
C LYS A 199 1.05 15.59 -9.52
N GLY A 200 1.13 14.47 -8.79
CA GLY A 200 2.35 13.89 -8.26
C GLY A 200 3.01 14.73 -7.16
N ARG A 201 2.23 15.53 -6.42
CA ARG A 201 2.73 16.21 -5.22
C ARG A 201 2.56 15.28 -4.03
N LEU A 202 3.59 15.15 -3.22
CA LEU A 202 3.55 14.39 -1.98
C LEU A 202 2.59 15.08 -1.00
N LEU A 203 1.52 14.38 -0.63
CA LEU A 203 0.57 14.81 0.39
C LEU A 203 1.07 14.47 1.79
N GLY A 204 1.60 13.26 1.95
CA GLY A 204 2.08 12.76 3.23
C GLY A 204 2.53 11.31 3.17
N VAL A 205 2.74 10.73 4.33
CA VAL A 205 3.20 9.35 4.54
C VAL A 205 2.12 8.58 5.30
N LEU A 206 1.80 7.38 4.85
CA LEU A 206 0.84 6.49 5.51
C LEU A 206 1.44 6.01 6.83
N SER A 207 0.75 6.30 7.94
CA SER A 207 1.20 5.97 9.28
C SER A 207 0.34 4.87 9.90
N ALA A 208 -0.98 5.01 9.91
CA ALA A 208 -1.86 4.13 10.65
C ALA A 208 -3.17 3.82 9.92
N MET A 209 -3.87 2.81 10.40
CA MET A 209 -5.28 2.55 10.12
C MET A 209 -6.12 3.11 11.26
N ASP A 210 -7.34 3.53 10.96
CA ASP A 210 -8.28 3.95 12.00
C ASP A 210 -8.75 2.74 12.84
N VAL A 211 -9.09 3.01 14.10
CA VAL A 211 -9.56 2.01 15.05
C VAL A 211 -10.95 2.39 15.51
N GLY A 212 -11.93 1.67 15.01
CA GLY A 212 -13.32 1.79 15.48
C GLY A 212 -13.59 0.90 16.68
N THR A 213 -14.84 0.94 17.12
CA THR A 213 -15.35 0.08 18.19
C THR A 213 -16.39 -0.86 17.61
N SER A 214 -16.20 -2.16 17.79
CA SER A 214 -17.20 -3.18 17.40
C SER A 214 -18.48 -3.07 18.24
N ILE A 215 -19.54 -3.74 17.79
CA ILE A 215 -20.85 -3.78 18.47
C ILE A 215 -20.73 -4.25 19.94
N ILE A 216 -19.73 -5.08 20.23
CA ILE A 216 -19.47 -5.58 21.60
C ILE A 216 -18.47 -4.72 22.37
N GLY A 217 -18.15 -3.52 21.89
CA GLY A 217 -17.24 -2.58 22.56
C GLY A 217 -15.75 -2.87 22.42
N MET A 218 -15.35 -3.83 21.59
CA MET A 218 -13.93 -4.13 21.36
C MET A 218 -13.33 -3.26 20.25
N PRO A 219 -12.05 -2.81 20.39
CA PRO A 219 -11.35 -2.12 19.31
C PRO A 219 -11.30 -2.99 18.05
N THR A 220 -11.64 -2.40 16.91
CA THR A 220 -11.64 -3.08 15.61
C THR A 220 -10.96 -2.18 14.59
N LEU A 221 -10.00 -2.76 13.82
CA LEU A 221 -9.35 -2.03 12.73
C LEU A 221 -10.36 -1.74 11.62
N ILE A 222 -10.33 -0.52 11.11
CA ILE A 222 -11.13 -0.08 9.96
C ILE A 222 -10.17 0.02 8.76
N PRO A 223 -10.10 -1.02 7.90
CA PRO A 223 -9.09 -1.07 6.84
C PRO A 223 -9.34 -0.08 5.70
N ASP A 224 -10.54 0.48 5.61
CA ASP A 224 -10.93 1.42 4.57
C ASP A 224 -10.74 2.89 4.98
N VAL A 225 -10.28 3.13 6.20
CA VAL A 225 -9.93 4.46 6.70
C VAL A 225 -8.50 4.45 7.22
N ILE A 226 -7.64 5.13 6.52
CA ILE A 226 -6.23 5.25 6.90
C ILE A 226 -5.86 6.68 7.28
N ILE A 227 -4.82 6.79 8.09
CA ILE A 227 -4.28 8.06 8.55
C ILE A 227 -2.93 8.29 7.89
N ILE A 228 -2.78 9.45 7.26
CA ILE A 228 -1.49 9.90 6.75
C ILE A 228 -1.01 11.13 7.52
N ILE A 229 0.29 11.16 7.75
CA ILE A 229 0.97 12.34 8.27
C ILE A 229 1.23 13.28 7.10
N PRO A 230 0.68 14.49 7.10
CA PRO A 230 0.86 15.41 5.98
C PRO A 230 2.29 15.93 5.93
N VAL A 231 2.83 16.05 4.72
CA VAL A 231 4.20 16.54 4.49
C VAL A 231 4.43 17.97 5.02
N THR A 232 3.37 18.72 5.26
CA THR A 232 3.46 20.07 5.86
C THR A 232 3.80 20.07 7.35
N LYS A 233 3.88 18.90 7.98
CA LYS A 233 4.39 18.73 9.36
C LYS A 233 5.88 18.43 9.41
N ILE A 234 6.51 18.20 8.27
CA ILE A 234 7.95 17.96 8.16
C ILE A 234 8.60 19.34 7.94
N ASP A 235 9.32 19.85 8.92
CA ASP A 235 10.09 21.08 8.83
C ASP A 235 11.48 20.88 8.21
#